data_16a825b1598c5adde6d162d12e8def03
#
_entry.id   16a825b1598c5adde6d162d12e8def03
#
_cell.length_a   1.000
_cell.length_b   1.000
_cell.length_c   1.000
_cell.angle_alpha   90.00
_cell.angle_beta   90.00
_cell.angle_gamma   90.00
#
_symmetry.space_group_name_H-M   'P 1'
#
loop_
_entity.id
_entity.type
_entity.pdbx_description
1 polymer ?
#
loop_
_entity_poly.entity_id
_entity_poly.type
_entity_poly.pdbx_seq_one_letter_code
_entity_poly.pdbx_strand_id
1 'polypeptide(L)'
;MSREVHVRICERPEVKFLRPTHPYIKVHGHWRYLYCAIDRNGALVDVMFSEHRDMAAAKAFFQSAKTVTDVIPDRVTTDGHDSYPRAIRAKLGEGVKHRTSCYLNNRLEQDHRGIKGRYQPMRGFKCPRSADRFCRGYDELRDLLRPRSRPHQHISANNRRLHFLRRTATVMGLLQAA
;
A
#
# COMPACT_ATOMS: atom_id res chain seq x y z
N MET A 1 -4.57 -1.69 23.34
CA MET A 1 -4.87 -2.17 21.96
C MET A 1 -3.55 -2.27 21.21
N SER A 2 -3.21 -3.45 20.70
CA SER A 2 -1.96 -3.66 19.94
C SER A 2 -2.03 -2.93 18.60
N ARG A 3 -1.02 -2.10 18.30
CA ARG A 3 -0.88 -1.36 17.04
C ARG A 3 -0.09 -2.19 16.05
N GLU A 4 -0.78 -2.81 15.10
CA GLU A 4 -0.17 -3.64 14.07
C GLU A 4 -0.22 -2.92 12.71
N VAL A 5 0.93 -2.81 12.05
CA VAL A 5 1.07 -2.24 10.70
C VAL A 5 1.56 -3.34 9.75
N HIS A 6 0.86 -3.49 8.64
CA HIS A 6 1.23 -4.40 7.57
C HIS A 6 1.93 -3.63 6.45
N VAL A 7 3.18 -3.98 6.21
CA VAL A 7 3.99 -3.38 5.15
C VAL A 7 4.31 -4.43 4.10
N ARG A 8 4.08 -4.09 2.82
CA ARG A 8 4.42 -4.98 1.73
C ARG A 8 5.13 -4.28 0.58
N ILE A 9 6.17 -4.97 0.13
CA ILE A 9 6.75 -4.89 -1.20
C ILE A 9 6.67 -6.29 -1.78
N CYS A 10 6.03 -6.47 -2.93
CA CYS A 10 5.86 -7.81 -3.50
C CYS A 10 7.10 -8.31 -4.20
N GLU A 11 7.61 -9.47 -3.79
CA GLU A 11 8.64 -10.24 -4.48
C GLU A 11 8.10 -11.48 -5.16
N ARG A 12 8.90 -12.00 -6.12
CA ARG A 12 8.72 -13.33 -6.68
C ARG A 12 9.19 -14.39 -5.69
N PRO A 13 8.40 -15.43 -5.38
CA PRO A 13 8.97 -16.74 -5.12
C PRO A 13 9.21 -17.42 -6.47
N GLU A 14 10.37 -18.04 -6.66
CA GLU A 14 10.59 -19.03 -7.72
C GLU A 14 9.73 -20.26 -7.43
N VAL A 15 8.48 -20.24 -7.86
CA VAL A 15 7.67 -21.45 -7.98
C VAL A 15 7.01 -21.40 -9.36
N LYS A 16 7.32 -22.41 -10.15
CA LYS A 16 6.67 -22.70 -11.42
C LYS A 16 5.15 -22.77 -11.21
N PHE A 17 4.42 -22.04 -12.07
CA PHE A 17 2.96 -22.01 -12.15
C PHE A 17 2.24 -21.16 -11.09
N LEU A 18 2.24 -19.86 -11.33
CA LEU A 18 1.12 -18.92 -11.22
C LEU A 18 1.69 -17.53 -11.52
N ARG A 19 1.07 -16.78 -12.43
CA ARG A 19 1.56 -15.44 -12.83
C ARG A 19 1.57 -14.53 -11.60
N PRO A 20 2.73 -14.05 -11.16
CA PRO A 20 2.78 -13.21 -9.96
C PRO A 20 2.17 -11.85 -10.27
N THR A 21 1.22 -11.44 -9.45
CA THR A 21 0.70 -10.06 -9.45
C THR A 21 1.70 -9.19 -8.70
N HIS A 22 2.63 -8.55 -9.40
CA HIS A 22 3.66 -7.70 -8.79
C HIS A 22 3.25 -6.23 -8.78
N PRO A 23 3.56 -5.47 -7.73
CA PRO A 23 3.46 -4.02 -7.69
C PRO A 23 4.67 -3.36 -8.37
N TYR A 24 5.14 -3.95 -9.46
CA TYR A 24 6.06 -3.28 -10.34
C TYR A 24 5.28 -2.41 -11.30
N ILE A 25 5.64 -1.15 -11.38
CA ILE A 25 5.08 -0.18 -12.31
C ILE A 25 6.15 0.15 -13.32
N LYS A 26 5.81 0.02 -14.60
CA LYS A 26 6.73 0.34 -15.68
C LYS A 26 6.70 1.83 -15.96
N VAL A 27 7.85 2.49 -15.79
CA VAL A 27 8.03 3.91 -16.05
C VAL A 27 9.17 4.08 -17.04
N HIS A 28 8.90 4.70 -18.18
CA HIS A 28 9.90 4.90 -19.23
C HIS A 28 10.66 3.63 -19.60
N GLY A 29 9.94 2.50 -19.67
CA GLY A 29 10.55 1.20 -19.96
C GLY A 29 11.20 0.48 -18.76
N HIS A 30 11.48 1.15 -17.67
CA HIS A 30 12.12 0.60 -16.47
C HIS A 30 11.10 0.21 -15.39
N TRP A 31 11.37 -0.89 -14.68
CA TRP A 31 10.56 -1.33 -13.55
C TRP A 31 10.87 -0.50 -12.31
N ARG A 32 9.83 -0.05 -11.61
CA ARG A 32 9.87 0.71 -10.37
C ARG A 32 9.05 0.03 -9.29
N TYR A 33 9.31 0.36 -8.05
CA TYR A 33 8.76 -0.30 -6.86
C TYR A 33 7.77 0.60 -6.14
N LEU A 34 6.60 0.04 -5.79
CA LEU A 34 5.61 0.71 -4.98
C LEU A 34 5.61 0.10 -3.59
N TYR A 35 5.94 0.92 -2.59
CA TYR A 35 5.82 0.61 -1.18
C TYR A 35 4.47 1.09 -0.67
N CYS A 36 3.75 0.26 0.08
CA CYS A 36 2.47 0.61 0.66
C CYS A 36 2.35 0.00 2.05
N ALA A 37 1.90 0.79 3.01
CA ALA A 37 1.58 0.33 4.36
C ALA A 37 0.10 0.55 4.65
N ILE A 38 -0.52 -0.43 5.30
CA ILE A 38 -1.88 -0.35 5.83
C ILE A 38 -1.89 -0.73 7.30
N ASP A 39 -2.82 -0.17 8.05
CA ASP A 39 -3.05 -0.55 9.43
C ASP A 39 -3.82 -1.88 9.54
N ARG A 40 -4.04 -2.35 10.78
CA ARG A 40 -4.79 -3.60 11.03
C ARG A 40 -6.25 -3.53 10.56
N ASN A 41 -6.84 -2.35 10.40
CA ASN A 41 -8.20 -2.14 9.90
C ASN A 41 -8.23 -2.07 8.37
N GLY A 42 -7.04 -2.02 7.72
CA GLY A 42 -6.87 -1.88 6.29
C GLY A 42 -6.91 -0.43 5.80
N ALA A 43 -6.81 0.56 6.71
CA ALA A 43 -6.66 1.95 6.32
C ALA A 43 -5.23 2.22 5.84
N LEU A 44 -5.10 3.07 4.83
CA LEU A 44 -3.81 3.48 4.30
C LEU A 44 -2.99 4.23 5.35
N VAL A 45 -1.74 3.82 5.54
CA VAL A 45 -0.77 4.48 6.41
C VAL A 45 0.14 5.38 5.59
N ASP A 46 0.79 4.80 4.57
CA ASP A 46 1.70 5.55 3.69
C ASP A 46 1.92 4.82 2.36
N VAL A 47 2.27 5.60 1.33
CA VAL A 47 2.62 5.12 -0.01
C VAL A 47 3.88 5.81 -0.48
N MET A 48 4.88 5.04 -0.92
CA MET A 48 6.11 5.56 -1.49
C MET A 48 6.46 4.85 -2.79
N PHE A 49 6.77 5.63 -3.80
CA PHE A 49 7.28 5.16 -5.08
C PHE A 49 8.81 5.24 -5.09
N SER A 50 9.49 4.16 -5.45
CA SER A 50 10.96 4.10 -5.45
C SER A 50 11.52 3.52 -6.73
N GLU A 51 12.70 4.01 -7.08
CA GLU A 51 13.48 3.46 -8.21
C GLU A 51 14.17 2.15 -7.85
N HIS A 52 14.52 2.00 -6.58
CA HIS A 52 15.27 0.85 -6.07
C HIS A 52 14.49 0.11 -4.99
N ARG A 53 14.82 -1.17 -4.84
CA ARG A 53 14.35 -2.01 -3.76
C ARG A 53 15.54 -2.45 -2.93
N ASP A 54 16.03 -1.56 -2.10
CA ASP A 54 17.22 -1.76 -1.30
C ASP A 54 16.99 -1.34 0.17
N MET A 55 18.05 -1.42 0.94
CA MET A 55 18.03 -1.01 2.35
C MET A 55 17.73 0.49 2.51
N ALA A 56 18.20 1.34 1.60
CA ALA A 56 17.99 2.79 1.65
C ALA A 56 16.50 3.12 1.43
N ALA A 57 15.89 2.53 0.40
CA ALA A 57 14.46 2.69 0.12
C ALA A 57 13.60 2.15 1.27
N ALA A 58 13.93 0.98 1.84
CA ALA A 58 13.21 0.44 2.98
C ALA A 58 13.30 1.36 4.21
N LYS A 59 14.48 1.89 4.52
CA LYS A 59 14.65 2.86 5.62
C LYS A 59 13.88 4.15 5.38
N ALA A 60 13.91 4.69 4.15
CA ALA A 60 13.16 5.88 3.78
C ALA A 60 11.66 5.68 3.96
N PHE A 61 11.13 4.52 3.52
CA PHE A 61 9.73 4.19 3.66
C PHE A 61 9.29 4.08 5.13
N PHE A 62 10.00 3.33 5.98
CA PHE A 62 9.65 3.23 7.40
C PHE A 62 9.78 4.57 8.14
N GLN A 63 10.74 5.41 7.74
CA GLN A 63 10.86 6.77 8.27
C GLN A 63 9.66 7.64 7.86
N SER A 64 9.24 7.59 6.59
CA SER A 64 8.06 8.31 6.08
C SER A 64 6.80 7.89 6.82
N ALA A 65 6.53 6.58 6.90
CA ALA A 65 5.37 6.04 7.59
C ALA A 65 5.31 6.46 9.07
N LYS A 66 6.46 6.47 9.75
CA LYS A 66 6.58 6.97 11.14
C LYS A 66 6.26 8.45 11.22
N THR A 67 6.78 9.27 10.31
CA THR A 67 6.57 10.72 10.30
C THR A 67 5.12 11.08 10.02
N VAL A 68 4.47 10.38 9.07
CA VAL A 68 3.06 10.63 8.71
C VAL A 68 2.10 10.29 9.84
N THR A 69 2.37 9.21 10.58
CA THR A 69 1.46 8.72 11.63
C THR A 69 1.80 9.22 13.02
N ASP A 70 3.05 9.67 13.23
CA ASP A 70 3.65 9.95 14.54
C ASP A 70 3.48 8.77 15.53
N VAL A 71 3.42 7.55 14.99
CA VAL A 71 3.18 6.33 15.76
C VAL A 71 4.23 5.28 15.44
N ILE A 72 4.78 4.68 16.51
CA ILE A 72 5.59 3.47 16.40
C ILE A 72 4.67 2.27 16.62
N PRO A 73 4.55 1.35 15.63
CA PRO A 73 3.71 0.18 15.76
C PRO A 73 4.34 -0.88 16.69
N ASP A 74 3.52 -1.66 17.40
CA ASP A 74 4.01 -2.80 18.19
C ASP A 74 4.51 -3.94 17.29
N ARG A 75 3.94 -4.05 16.11
CA ARG A 75 4.24 -5.11 15.14
C ARG A 75 4.19 -4.61 13.70
N VAL A 76 5.16 -5.06 12.91
CA VAL A 76 5.20 -4.87 11.45
C VAL A 76 5.18 -6.24 10.77
N THR A 77 4.26 -6.44 9.83
CA THR A 77 4.20 -7.64 9.00
C THR A 77 4.65 -7.30 7.58
N THR A 78 5.57 -8.08 7.03
CA THR A 78 6.10 -7.91 5.67
C THR A 78 6.08 -9.22 4.89
N ASP A 79 6.44 -9.16 3.60
CA ASP A 79 6.60 -10.32 2.71
C ASP A 79 7.96 -11.05 2.87
N GLY A 80 8.84 -10.53 3.73
CA GLY A 80 10.09 -11.24 4.11
C GLY A 80 11.34 -10.84 3.33
N HIS A 81 11.35 -9.69 2.67
CA HIS A 81 12.58 -9.21 2.04
C HIS A 81 13.68 -8.92 3.08
N ASP A 82 14.94 -9.31 2.77
CA ASP A 82 16.08 -9.27 3.69
C ASP A 82 16.43 -7.87 4.23
N SER A 83 16.07 -6.81 3.50
CA SER A 83 16.30 -5.44 3.96
C SER A 83 15.38 -5.00 5.10
N TYR A 84 14.20 -5.63 5.26
CA TYR A 84 13.19 -5.14 6.22
C TYR A 84 13.56 -5.30 7.69
N PRO A 85 14.08 -6.43 8.18
CA PRO A 85 14.41 -6.57 9.58
C PRO A 85 15.37 -5.49 10.08
N ARG A 86 16.39 -5.18 9.27
CA ARG A 86 17.39 -4.15 9.58
C ARG A 86 16.81 -2.73 9.46
N ALA A 87 15.98 -2.47 8.45
CA ALA A 87 15.34 -1.17 8.25
C ALA A 87 14.33 -0.85 9.36
N ILE A 88 13.53 -1.83 9.78
CA ILE A 88 12.57 -1.73 10.90
C ILE A 88 13.31 -1.38 12.19
N ARG A 89 14.34 -2.16 12.56
CA ARG A 89 15.14 -1.87 13.76
C ARG A 89 15.74 -0.48 13.73
N ALA A 90 16.31 -0.08 12.59
CA ALA A 90 17.00 1.21 12.45
C ALA A 90 16.03 2.41 12.50
N LYS A 91 14.77 2.29 12.08
CA LYS A 91 13.85 3.42 11.94
C LYS A 91 12.68 3.41 12.92
N LEU A 92 12.21 2.24 13.31
CA LEU A 92 11.09 2.08 14.24
C LEU A 92 11.55 1.67 15.64
N GLY A 93 12.77 1.11 15.77
CA GLY A 93 13.34 0.69 17.04
C GLY A 93 13.35 -0.83 17.24
N GLU A 94 14.09 -1.28 18.24
CA GLU A 94 14.25 -2.72 18.53
C GLU A 94 13.02 -3.36 19.19
N GLY A 95 12.16 -2.56 19.81
CA GLY A 95 10.93 -3.03 20.45
C GLY A 95 9.84 -3.47 19.46
N VAL A 96 9.97 -3.16 18.17
CA VAL A 96 8.98 -3.49 17.16
C VAL A 96 9.12 -4.94 16.71
N LYS A 97 8.07 -5.74 16.91
CA LYS A 97 8.04 -7.15 16.50
C LYS A 97 7.89 -7.24 14.98
N HIS A 98 8.87 -7.84 14.30
CA HIS A 98 8.77 -8.13 12.89
C HIS A 98 8.20 -9.53 12.64
N ARG A 99 7.21 -9.62 11.76
CA ARG A 99 6.60 -10.87 11.31
C ARG A 99 6.65 -10.95 9.79
N THR A 100 7.00 -12.11 9.27
CA THR A 100 6.92 -12.43 7.85
C THR A 100 5.67 -13.24 7.57
N SER A 101 4.85 -12.83 6.59
CA SER A 101 3.67 -13.59 6.17
C SER A 101 3.31 -13.27 4.72
N CYS A 102 3.26 -14.29 3.88
CA CYS A 102 2.81 -14.17 2.50
C CYS A 102 1.26 -14.14 2.36
N TYR A 103 0.53 -14.66 3.34
CA TYR A 103 -0.94 -14.82 3.25
C TYR A 103 -1.75 -13.63 3.77
N LEU A 104 -1.21 -12.83 4.69
CA LEU A 104 -1.95 -11.71 5.30
C LEU A 104 -2.06 -10.47 4.41
N ASN A 105 -1.55 -10.56 3.18
CA ASN A 105 -1.38 -9.43 2.28
C ASN A 105 -2.41 -9.35 1.14
N ASN A 106 -3.44 -10.21 1.14
CA ASN A 106 -4.42 -10.29 0.06
C ASN A 106 -5.13 -8.96 -0.24
N ARG A 107 -5.31 -8.09 0.76
CA ARG A 107 -5.93 -6.76 0.58
C ARG A 107 -5.04 -5.86 -0.27
N LEU A 108 -3.74 -5.78 0.05
CA LEU A 108 -2.78 -4.99 -0.73
C LEU A 108 -2.63 -5.53 -2.16
N GLU A 109 -2.72 -6.86 -2.37
CA GLU A 109 -2.71 -7.43 -3.72
C GLU A 109 -3.89 -7.01 -4.58
N GLN A 110 -5.08 -6.94 -4.00
CA GLN A 110 -6.27 -6.43 -4.71
C GLN A 110 -6.08 -4.96 -5.09
N ASP A 111 -5.44 -4.17 -4.23
CA ASP A 111 -5.15 -2.76 -4.46
C ASP A 111 -4.18 -2.60 -5.63
N HIS A 112 -3.13 -3.38 -5.65
CA HIS A 112 -2.17 -3.39 -6.75
C HIS A 112 -2.76 -3.89 -8.09
N ARG A 113 -3.70 -4.85 -8.07
CA ARG A 113 -4.45 -5.24 -9.28
C ARG A 113 -5.25 -4.07 -9.84
N GLY A 114 -5.86 -3.29 -8.97
CA GLY A 114 -6.60 -2.09 -9.37
C GLY A 114 -5.71 -1.03 -10.04
N ILE A 115 -4.51 -0.79 -9.52
CA ILE A 115 -3.52 0.09 -10.16
C ILE A 115 -3.14 -0.45 -11.53
N LYS A 116 -2.79 -1.74 -11.62
CA LYS A 116 -2.40 -2.38 -12.88
C LYS A 116 -3.48 -2.27 -13.95
N GLY A 117 -4.74 -2.55 -13.61
CA GLY A 117 -5.86 -2.44 -14.55
C GLY A 117 -6.02 -1.04 -15.14
N ARG A 118 -5.51 -0.01 -14.46
CA ARG A 118 -5.60 1.39 -14.93
C ARG A 118 -4.38 1.84 -15.73
N TYR A 119 -3.17 1.44 -15.34
CA TYR A 119 -2.00 1.89 -16.09
C TYR A 119 -1.68 1.05 -17.33
N GLN A 120 -2.16 -0.19 -17.41
CA GLN A 120 -1.97 -1.04 -18.59
C GLN A 120 -2.52 -0.42 -19.87
N PRO A 121 -3.78 0.09 -19.91
CA PRO A 121 -4.30 0.77 -21.08
C PRO A 121 -3.50 2.04 -21.47
N MET A 122 -2.85 2.68 -20.49
CA MET A 122 -2.00 3.87 -20.72
C MET A 122 -0.62 3.51 -21.29
N ARG A 123 -0.34 2.24 -21.54
CA ARG A 123 0.97 1.73 -22.01
C ARG A 123 2.15 2.12 -21.10
N GLY A 124 1.88 2.25 -19.80
CA GLY A 124 2.86 2.62 -18.77
C GLY A 124 3.02 4.13 -18.61
N PHE A 125 3.80 4.49 -17.60
CA PHE A 125 4.12 5.90 -17.31
C PHE A 125 5.38 6.32 -18.05
N LYS A 126 5.40 7.57 -18.56
CA LYS A 126 6.55 8.16 -19.21
C LYS A 126 7.45 8.96 -18.28
N CYS A 127 6.98 9.27 -17.06
CA CYS A 127 7.70 10.06 -16.07
C CYS A 127 7.51 9.51 -14.67
N PRO A 128 8.59 9.35 -13.85
CA PRO A 128 8.50 8.86 -12.47
C PRO A 128 7.57 9.71 -11.59
N ARG A 129 7.62 11.04 -11.72
CA ARG A 129 6.78 11.97 -10.97
C ARG A 129 5.28 11.77 -11.26
N SER A 130 4.93 11.46 -12.52
CA SER A 130 3.54 11.17 -12.88
C SER A 130 3.09 9.83 -12.33
N ALA A 131 3.97 8.83 -12.29
CA ALA A 131 3.69 7.53 -11.71
C ALA A 131 3.48 7.63 -10.19
N ASP A 132 4.37 8.34 -9.48
CA ASP A 132 4.27 8.56 -8.04
C ASP A 132 2.94 9.25 -7.69
N ARG A 133 2.64 10.36 -8.35
CA ARG A 133 1.40 11.12 -8.14
C ARG A 133 0.15 10.28 -8.40
N PHE A 134 0.16 9.48 -9.46
CA PHE A 134 -0.96 8.59 -9.79
C PHE A 134 -1.14 7.49 -8.74
N CYS A 135 -0.07 6.83 -8.34
CA CYS A 135 -0.14 5.73 -7.37
C CYS A 135 -0.60 6.23 -6.00
N ARG A 136 -0.04 7.34 -5.53
CA ARG A 136 -0.43 7.99 -4.28
C ARG A 136 -1.90 8.41 -4.32
N GLY A 137 -2.32 9.17 -5.31
CA GLY A 137 -3.71 9.62 -5.44
C GLY A 137 -4.69 8.47 -5.62
N TYR A 138 -4.29 7.39 -6.30
CA TYR A 138 -5.12 6.20 -6.43
C TYR A 138 -5.32 5.50 -5.09
N ASP A 139 -4.27 5.29 -4.31
CA ASP A 139 -4.35 4.60 -3.03
C ASP A 139 -5.11 5.44 -1.99
N GLU A 140 -4.88 6.76 -1.95
CA GLU A 140 -5.61 7.70 -1.08
C GLU A 140 -7.11 7.74 -1.41
N LEU A 141 -7.46 7.88 -2.69
CA LEU A 141 -8.86 7.90 -3.13
C LEU A 141 -9.53 6.56 -2.83
N ARG A 142 -8.84 5.47 -3.02
CA ARG A 142 -9.35 4.14 -2.75
C ARG A 142 -9.56 3.90 -1.26
N ASP A 143 -8.64 4.34 -0.40
CA ASP A 143 -8.81 4.27 1.05
C ASP A 143 -10.01 5.09 1.50
N LEU A 144 -10.17 6.28 0.94
CA LEU A 144 -11.32 7.15 1.21
C LEU A 144 -12.66 6.50 0.80
N LEU A 145 -12.71 5.87 -0.38
CA LEU A 145 -13.95 5.28 -0.92
C LEU A 145 -14.26 3.88 -0.38
N ARG A 146 -13.28 3.20 0.19
CA ARG A 146 -13.45 1.84 0.74
C ARG A 146 -14.27 1.88 2.04
N PRO A 147 -15.34 1.09 2.14
CA PRO A 147 -16.02 0.91 3.43
C PRO A 147 -15.08 0.18 4.39
N ARG A 148 -14.83 0.78 5.55
CA ARG A 148 -14.04 0.14 6.61
C ARG A 148 -14.91 -0.93 7.28
N SER A 149 -14.45 -2.18 7.28
CA SER A 149 -15.11 -3.29 7.96
C SER A 149 -14.17 -3.88 9.01
N ARG A 150 -14.71 -4.20 10.17
CA ARG A 150 -13.98 -4.99 11.18
C ARG A 150 -13.72 -6.40 10.65
N PRO A 151 -12.70 -7.11 11.11
CA PRO A 151 -12.53 -8.53 10.82
C PRO A 151 -13.84 -9.27 11.13
N HIS A 152 -14.26 -10.16 10.22
CA HIS A 152 -15.51 -10.92 10.30
C HIS A 152 -16.83 -10.12 10.19
N GLN A 153 -16.79 -8.83 9.94
CA GLN A 153 -17.99 -8.04 9.67
C GLN A 153 -18.36 -8.15 8.18
N HIS A 154 -19.48 -8.77 7.89
CA HIS A 154 -20.05 -8.80 6.55
C HIS A 154 -20.81 -7.51 6.29
N ILE A 155 -20.34 -6.70 5.34
CA ILE A 155 -21.08 -5.53 4.86
C ILE A 155 -21.80 -5.93 3.57
N SER A 156 -23.12 -5.80 3.55
CA SER A 156 -23.92 -6.11 2.36
C SER A 156 -23.50 -5.26 1.16
N ALA A 157 -23.73 -5.76 -0.06
CA ALA A 157 -23.41 -5.05 -1.29
C ALA A 157 -24.10 -3.68 -1.38
N ASN A 158 -25.36 -3.61 -0.91
CA ASN A 158 -26.12 -2.37 -0.87
C ASN A 158 -25.48 -1.34 0.06
N ASN A 159 -25.12 -1.71 1.28
CA ASN A 159 -24.43 -0.82 2.22
C ASN A 159 -23.07 -0.35 1.69
N ARG A 160 -22.30 -1.21 1.02
CA ARG A 160 -21.06 -0.81 0.35
C ARG A 160 -21.32 0.25 -0.71
N ARG A 161 -22.36 0.09 -1.53
CA ARG A 161 -22.76 1.06 -2.55
C ARG A 161 -23.19 2.40 -1.93
N LEU A 162 -23.98 2.37 -0.89
CA LEU A 162 -24.41 3.59 -0.20
C LEU A 162 -23.22 4.35 0.42
N HIS A 163 -22.28 3.65 1.04
CA HIS A 163 -21.05 4.27 1.55
C HIS A 163 -20.23 4.91 0.44
N PHE A 164 -20.07 4.20 -0.68
CA PHE A 164 -19.38 4.75 -1.85
C PHE A 164 -20.04 6.03 -2.34
N LEU A 165 -21.35 6.01 -2.57
CA LEU A 165 -22.10 7.17 -3.07
C LEU A 165 -22.00 8.38 -2.14
N ARG A 166 -22.17 8.17 -0.84
CA ARG A 166 -22.03 9.25 0.16
C ARG A 166 -20.65 9.89 0.15
N ARG A 167 -19.59 9.08 0.15
CA ARG A 167 -18.22 9.59 0.13
C ARG A 167 -17.87 10.27 -1.19
N THR A 168 -18.34 9.73 -2.31
CA THR A 168 -18.18 10.39 -3.61
C THR A 168 -18.87 11.74 -3.63
N ALA A 169 -20.09 11.85 -3.13
CA ALA A 169 -20.80 13.12 -3.03
C ALA A 169 -20.04 14.15 -2.15
N THR A 170 -19.46 13.71 -1.02
CA THR A 170 -18.63 14.56 -0.18
C THR A 170 -17.41 15.10 -0.93
N VAL A 171 -16.68 14.23 -1.64
CA VAL A 171 -15.51 14.65 -2.45
C VAL A 171 -15.91 15.62 -3.55
N MET A 172 -17.00 15.35 -4.25
CA MET A 172 -17.50 16.25 -5.30
C MET A 172 -17.91 17.61 -4.74
N GLY A 173 -18.54 17.64 -3.58
CA GLY A 173 -18.87 18.90 -2.88
C GLY A 173 -17.65 19.72 -2.49
N LEU A 174 -16.58 19.07 -2.01
CA LEU A 174 -15.31 19.73 -1.69
C LEU A 174 -14.63 20.31 -2.94
N LEU A 175 -14.64 19.57 -4.06
CA LEU A 175 -14.06 20.02 -5.33
C LEU A 175 -14.83 21.18 -5.96
N GLN A 176 -16.13 21.29 -5.70
CA GLN A 176 -16.96 22.42 -6.17
C GLN A 176 -16.80 23.67 -5.31
N ALA A 177 -16.38 23.52 -4.05
CA ALA A 177 -16.15 24.62 -3.11
C ALA A 177 -14.73 25.19 -3.15
N ALA A 178 -13.81 24.55 -3.88
CA ALA A 178 -12.40 24.96 -4.06
C ALA A 178 -12.21 25.76 -5.33
#